data_0472977c426fc78ca00322e4012ad4a6
#
_entry.id   0472977c426fc78ca00322e4012ad4a6
#
_cell.length_a   1.000
_cell.length_b   1.000
_cell.length_c   1.000
_cell.angle_alpha   90.00
_cell.angle_beta   90.00
_cell.angle_gamma   90.00
#
_symmetry.space_group_name_H-M   'P 1'
#
loop_
_entity.id
_entity.type
_entity.pdbx_description
1 polymer ?
#
loop_
_entity_poly.entity_id
_entity_poly.type
_entity_poly.pdbx_seq_one_letter_code
_entity_poly.pdbx_strand_id
1 'polypeptide(L)'
;MIRDVGRSYRLALAETVAHFSGWRPTPETIDALKAEGRWNNDWDASLELLRRRRSRQPNLELPSRDAVVEVFSGFYFGRDADGAVSRQPQHWTGLIRQEPLLVDEAFFAALSGSGIGWGFVSGAEPPSAHHVLEDRLGLPRPPLVAMGDAPDKPDPTGLLQLAEKLAAAACVPLAHLPMGYVGDTVADVLTVIHARRQQPRLRCKALAVAPPHVAAAAKVRAAYNQRLLAAGADAVIGATAELRPERVFQLLLEE
;
A
#
# COMPACT_ATOMS: atom_id res chain seq x y z
N MET A 1 -3.22 5.19 2.81
CA MET A 1 -1.87 4.98 3.40
C MET A 1 -1.89 5.38 4.87
N ILE A 2 -1.59 4.44 5.80
CA ILE A 2 -1.70 4.65 7.27
C ILE A 2 -0.33 4.60 7.98
N ARG A 3 0.72 4.20 7.28
CA ARG A 3 2.11 4.13 7.78
C ARG A 3 3.10 4.58 6.72
N ASP A 4 4.26 5.06 7.15
CA ASP A 4 5.36 5.39 6.25
C ASP A 4 6.24 4.15 6.02
N VAL A 5 6.22 3.65 4.81
CA VAL A 5 6.99 2.48 4.40
C VAL A 5 8.28 2.84 3.66
N GLY A 6 8.63 4.12 3.63
CA GLY A 6 9.81 4.61 2.91
C GLY A 6 11.13 4.03 3.42
N ARG A 7 11.20 3.76 4.74
CA ARG A 7 12.38 3.19 5.40
C ARG A 7 12.23 1.71 5.74
N SER A 8 11.20 1.05 5.29
CA SER A 8 10.96 -0.37 5.53
C SER A 8 10.84 -1.15 4.22
N TYR A 9 9.66 -1.25 3.59
CA TYR A 9 9.48 -1.99 2.34
C TYR A 9 10.41 -1.53 1.22
N ARG A 10 10.53 -0.21 1.03
CA ARG A 10 11.40 0.33 -0.03
C ARG A 10 12.89 0.06 0.25
N LEU A 11 13.28 0.12 1.52
CA LEU A 11 14.64 -0.23 1.91
C LEU A 11 14.88 -1.74 1.80
N ALA A 12 13.94 -2.58 2.25
CA ALA A 12 14.03 -4.03 2.08
C ALA A 12 14.14 -4.42 0.60
N LEU A 13 13.37 -3.76 -0.29
CA LEU A 13 13.49 -3.95 -1.74
C LEU A 13 14.90 -3.59 -2.24
N ALA A 14 15.43 -2.42 -1.84
CA ALA A 14 16.75 -1.98 -2.26
C ALA A 14 17.86 -2.91 -1.77
N GLU A 15 17.79 -3.37 -0.51
CA GLU A 15 18.73 -4.33 0.08
C GLU A 15 18.64 -5.70 -0.59
N THR A 16 17.43 -6.16 -0.91
CA THR A 16 17.22 -7.42 -1.62
C THR A 16 17.86 -7.40 -3.01
N VAL A 17 17.67 -6.32 -3.77
CA VAL A 17 18.29 -6.17 -5.07
C VAL A 17 19.84 -6.09 -4.95
N ALA A 18 20.34 -5.36 -3.94
CA ALA A 18 21.77 -5.26 -3.66
C ALA A 18 22.38 -6.60 -3.25
N HIS A 19 21.67 -7.40 -2.47
CA HIS A 19 22.10 -8.74 -2.04
C HIS A 19 22.40 -9.65 -3.24
N PHE A 20 21.53 -9.68 -4.24
CA PHE A 20 21.69 -10.56 -5.40
C PHE A 20 22.59 -9.99 -6.51
N SER A 21 22.71 -8.67 -6.63
CA SER A 21 23.40 -8.05 -7.79
C SER A 21 24.59 -7.18 -7.44
N GLY A 22 24.85 -6.90 -6.16
CA GLY A 22 25.83 -5.90 -5.74
C GLY A 22 25.43 -4.46 -6.08
N TRP A 23 24.29 -4.24 -6.75
CA TRP A 23 23.79 -2.93 -7.11
C TRP A 23 22.59 -2.55 -6.26
N ARG A 24 22.68 -1.41 -5.54
CA ARG A 24 21.55 -0.86 -4.78
C ARG A 24 20.79 0.14 -5.65
N PRO A 25 19.50 -0.11 -5.96
CA PRO A 25 18.68 0.86 -6.68
C PRO A 25 18.43 2.12 -5.82
N THR A 26 18.42 3.29 -6.48
CA THR A 26 18.09 4.55 -5.81
C THR A 26 16.57 4.66 -5.57
N PRO A 27 16.12 5.52 -4.64
CA PRO A 27 14.69 5.80 -4.46
C PRO A 27 13.97 6.19 -5.77
N GLU A 28 14.62 7.01 -6.61
CA GLU A 28 14.08 7.46 -7.89
C GLU A 28 13.91 6.28 -8.88
N THR A 29 14.84 5.31 -8.85
CA THR A 29 14.73 4.09 -9.67
C THR A 29 13.53 3.26 -9.25
N ILE A 30 13.31 3.12 -7.94
CA ILE A 30 12.16 2.40 -7.39
C ILE A 30 10.86 3.15 -7.73
N ASP A 31 10.85 4.49 -7.60
CA ASP A 31 9.69 5.32 -7.94
C ASP A 31 9.34 5.22 -9.42
N ALA A 32 10.33 5.22 -10.30
CA ALA A 32 10.13 5.06 -11.73
C ALA A 32 9.48 3.69 -12.06
N LEU A 33 9.95 2.61 -11.41
CA LEU A 33 9.37 1.30 -11.57
C LEU A 33 7.91 1.25 -11.07
N LYS A 34 7.67 1.73 -9.85
CA LYS A 34 6.32 1.76 -9.25
C LYS A 34 5.34 2.62 -10.06
N ALA A 35 5.83 3.66 -10.74
CA ALA A 35 5.04 4.52 -11.61
C ALA A 35 4.46 3.80 -12.84
N GLU A 36 4.97 2.63 -13.22
CA GLU A 36 4.39 1.81 -14.27
C GLU A 36 3.03 1.19 -13.86
N GLY A 37 2.66 1.23 -12.58
CA GLY A 37 1.35 0.83 -12.06
C GLY A 37 1.11 -0.68 -11.93
N ARG A 38 2.04 -1.52 -12.38
CA ARG A 38 1.93 -2.99 -12.37
C ARG A 38 2.86 -3.68 -11.36
N TRP A 39 3.82 -2.96 -10.81
CA TRP A 39 4.82 -3.48 -9.88
C TRP A 39 4.47 -3.11 -8.43
N ASN A 40 3.22 -3.39 -8.02
CA ASN A 40 2.77 -3.08 -6.66
C ASN A 40 3.41 -4.03 -5.63
N ASN A 41 3.52 -5.31 -5.96
CA ASN A 41 4.18 -6.31 -5.12
C ASN A 41 5.70 -6.07 -5.10
N ASP A 42 6.28 -5.94 -3.91
CA ASP A 42 7.70 -5.59 -3.75
C ASP A 42 8.66 -6.72 -4.10
N TRP A 43 8.25 -7.97 -3.98
CA TRP A 43 9.04 -9.13 -4.41
C TRP A 43 9.16 -9.18 -5.93
N ASP A 44 8.05 -8.97 -6.63
CA ASP A 44 8.02 -8.95 -8.09
C ASP A 44 8.73 -7.69 -8.63
N ALA A 45 8.63 -6.57 -7.92
CA ALA A 45 9.39 -5.35 -8.21
C ALA A 45 10.90 -5.59 -8.05
N SER A 46 11.33 -6.32 -7.01
CA SER A 46 12.74 -6.69 -6.82
C SER A 46 13.25 -7.56 -7.96
N LEU A 47 12.49 -8.59 -8.35
CA LEU A 47 12.83 -9.44 -9.50
C LEU A 47 12.94 -8.65 -10.79
N GLU A 48 12.02 -7.73 -11.04
CA GLU A 48 12.05 -6.90 -12.24
C GLU A 48 13.27 -5.97 -12.28
N LEU A 49 13.64 -5.38 -11.16
CA LEU A 49 14.88 -4.59 -11.07
C LEU A 49 16.12 -5.44 -11.35
N LEU A 50 16.16 -6.69 -10.86
CA LEU A 50 17.23 -7.64 -11.17
C LEU A 50 17.27 -8.01 -12.66
N ARG A 51 16.10 -8.24 -13.29
CA ARG A 51 16.00 -8.49 -14.74
C ARG A 51 16.52 -7.31 -15.55
N ARG A 52 16.13 -6.08 -15.20
CA ARG A 52 16.61 -4.85 -15.84
C ARG A 52 18.12 -4.65 -15.60
N ARG A 53 18.61 -5.00 -14.42
CA ARG A 53 20.04 -4.94 -14.11
C ARG A 53 20.86 -5.91 -14.95
N ARG A 54 20.34 -7.12 -15.18
CA ARG A 54 20.99 -8.15 -15.99
C ARG A 54 21.33 -7.67 -17.41
N SER A 55 20.57 -6.77 -18.01
CA SER A 55 20.90 -6.18 -19.32
C SER A 55 22.23 -5.41 -19.33
N ARG A 56 22.66 -4.92 -18.14
CA ARG A 56 23.94 -4.20 -17.93
C ARG A 56 25.00 -5.08 -17.25
N GLN A 57 24.61 -6.24 -16.76
CA GLN A 57 25.45 -7.21 -16.05
C GLN A 57 25.07 -8.63 -16.53
N PRO A 58 25.50 -9.05 -17.72
CA PRO A 58 25.04 -10.29 -18.36
C PRO A 58 25.26 -11.56 -17.54
N ASN A 59 26.31 -11.58 -16.70
CA ASN A 59 26.65 -12.72 -15.84
C ASN A 59 25.82 -12.74 -14.52
N LEU A 60 24.88 -11.81 -14.32
CA LEU A 60 24.01 -11.82 -13.15
C LEU A 60 23.06 -13.03 -13.24
N GLU A 61 23.19 -13.96 -12.30
CA GLU A 61 22.23 -15.03 -12.09
C GLU A 61 20.98 -14.46 -11.43
N LEU A 62 19.81 -14.75 -12.03
CA LEU A 62 18.54 -14.31 -11.46
C LEU A 62 18.10 -15.31 -10.41
N PRO A 63 17.76 -14.85 -9.18
CA PRO A 63 17.21 -15.73 -8.15
C PRO A 63 15.80 -16.21 -8.52
N SER A 64 15.37 -17.28 -7.86
CA SER A 64 13.96 -17.67 -7.84
C SER A 64 13.14 -16.63 -7.06
N ARG A 65 11.82 -16.61 -7.30
CA ARG A 65 10.91 -15.75 -6.53
C ARG A 65 10.98 -16.05 -5.04
N ASP A 66 11.04 -17.34 -4.66
CA ASP A 66 11.11 -17.78 -3.26
C ASP A 66 12.40 -17.29 -2.58
N ALA A 67 13.53 -17.30 -3.28
CA ALA A 67 14.78 -16.74 -2.77
C ALA A 67 14.67 -15.22 -2.53
N VAL A 68 13.98 -14.50 -3.43
CA VAL A 68 13.72 -13.07 -3.24
C VAL A 68 12.83 -12.84 -2.03
N VAL A 69 11.75 -13.61 -1.87
CA VAL A 69 10.84 -13.54 -0.71
C VAL A 69 11.61 -13.77 0.59
N GLU A 70 12.45 -14.81 0.64
CA GLU A 70 13.24 -15.16 1.83
C GLU A 70 14.21 -14.04 2.22
N VAL A 71 14.95 -13.48 1.27
CA VAL A 71 15.91 -12.40 1.52
C VAL A 71 15.19 -11.10 1.91
N PHE A 72 14.14 -10.74 1.20
CA PHE A 72 13.32 -9.57 1.49
C PHE A 72 12.71 -9.65 2.90
N SER A 73 12.10 -10.80 3.23
CA SER A 73 11.47 -11.03 4.53
C SER A 73 12.50 -11.00 5.65
N GLY A 74 13.72 -11.48 5.41
CA GLY A 74 14.83 -11.38 6.36
C GLY A 74 15.21 -9.93 6.68
N PHE A 75 15.23 -9.03 5.69
CA PHE A 75 15.43 -7.59 5.93
C PHE A 75 14.22 -6.95 6.60
N TYR A 76 13.03 -7.32 6.18
CA TYR A 76 11.80 -6.67 6.62
C TYR A 76 11.39 -7.09 8.03
N PHE A 77 11.31 -8.38 8.32
CA PHE A 77 10.93 -8.91 9.64
C PHE A 77 12.12 -9.09 10.59
N GLY A 78 13.29 -9.37 10.04
CA GLY A 78 14.46 -9.80 10.79
C GLY A 78 14.61 -11.32 10.78
N ARG A 79 15.65 -11.80 11.46
CA ARG A 79 15.95 -13.23 11.56
C ARG A 79 16.03 -13.66 13.02
N ASP A 80 15.58 -14.87 13.31
CA ASP A 80 15.73 -15.52 14.59
C ASP A 80 17.19 -16.01 14.79
N ALA A 81 17.51 -16.50 15.99
CA ALA A 81 18.86 -16.91 16.35
C ALA A 81 19.41 -18.06 15.49
N ASP A 82 18.55 -18.88 14.89
CA ASP A 82 18.90 -19.95 13.96
C ASP A 82 19.10 -19.47 12.51
N GLY A 83 18.93 -18.17 12.26
CA GLY A 83 19.04 -17.55 10.94
C GLY A 83 17.78 -17.60 10.09
N ALA A 84 16.72 -18.26 10.54
CA ALA A 84 15.44 -18.28 9.82
C ALA A 84 14.75 -16.90 9.86
N VAL A 85 13.93 -16.59 8.85
CA VAL A 85 13.10 -15.39 8.89
C VAL A 85 12.13 -15.47 10.07
N SER A 86 12.13 -14.42 10.89
CA SER A 86 11.26 -14.35 12.06
C SER A 86 9.79 -14.28 11.65
N ARG A 87 8.97 -15.21 12.13
CA ARG A 87 7.55 -15.30 11.79
C ARG A 87 6.63 -14.75 12.87
N GLN A 88 7.15 -14.49 14.05
CA GLN A 88 6.37 -14.04 15.21
C GLN A 88 6.59 -12.55 15.44
N PRO A 89 5.53 -11.72 15.47
CA PRO A 89 5.65 -10.26 15.60
C PRO A 89 6.50 -9.81 16.80
N GLN A 90 6.41 -10.52 17.91
CA GLN A 90 7.19 -10.22 19.13
C GLN A 90 8.70 -10.41 18.95
N HIS A 91 9.12 -11.23 17.97
CA HIS A 91 10.53 -11.50 17.68
C HIS A 91 11.08 -10.65 16.53
N TRP A 92 10.24 -9.84 15.89
CA TRP A 92 10.69 -9.03 14.77
C TRP A 92 11.72 -7.99 15.19
N THR A 93 12.87 -8.02 14.53
CA THR A 93 13.99 -7.09 14.72
C THR A 93 14.30 -6.27 13.48
N GLY A 94 13.60 -6.56 12.37
CA GLY A 94 13.84 -5.98 11.07
C GLY A 94 13.22 -4.59 10.88
N LEU A 95 13.19 -4.16 9.63
CA LEU A 95 12.79 -2.80 9.23
C LEU A 95 11.33 -2.46 9.55
N ILE A 96 10.45 -3.45 9.71
CA ILE A 96 9.05 -3.25 10.09
C ILE A 96 8.90 -2.44 11.40
N ARG A 97 9.86 -2.55 12.30
CA ARG A 97 9.84 -1.81 13.58
C ARG A 97 10.07 -0.31 13.42
N GLN A 98 10.60 0.13 12.28
CA GLN A 98 10.96 1.52 12.02
C GLN A 98 9.86 2.29 11.29
N GLU A 99 8.71 1.68 11.05
CA GLU A 99 7.60 2.31 10.32
C GLU A 99 6.83 3.29 11.21
N PRO A 100 6.88 4.61 10.93
CA PRO A 100 6.01 5.56 11.62
C PRO A 100 4.55 5.34 11.21
N LEU A 101 3.64 5.42 12.17
CA LEU A 101 2.21 5.52 11.90
C LEU A 101 1.88 6.97 11.47
N LEU A 102 1.03 7.13 10.48
CA LEU A 102 0.59 8.42 9.93
C LEU A 102 -0.77 8.84 10.45
N VAL A 103 -1.46 7.93 11.12
CA VAL A 103 -2.73 8.10 11.83
C VAL A 103 -2.69 7.25 13.08
N ASP A 104 -3.59 7.53 14.01
CA ASP A 104 -3.75 6.83 15.28
C ASP A 104 -5.15 6.21 15.44
N GLU A 105 -5.40 5.56 16.57
CA GLU A 105 -6.71 4.98 16.90
C GLU A 105 -7.81 6.06 16.93
N ALA A 106 -7.51 7.26 17.44
CA ALA A 106 -8.46 8.35 17.54
C ALA A 106 -8.99 8.81 16.18
N PHE A 107 -8.15 8.73 15.13
CA PHE A 107 -8.56 9.00 13.75
C PHE A 107 -9.70 8.07 13.31
N PHE A 108 -9.57 6.77 13.55
CA PHE A 108 -10.61 5.77 13.19
C PHE A 108 -11.84 5.88 14.10
N ALA A 109 -11.64 6.17 15.38
CA ALA A 109 -12.74 6.42 16.32
C ALA A 109 -13.59 7.62 15.88
N ALA A 110 -12.98 8.71 15.42
CA ALA A 110 -13.66 9.89 14.90
C ALA A 110 -14.51 9.57 13.65
N LEU A 111 -13.96 8.78 12.71
CA LEU A 111 -14.70 8.32 11.52
C LEU A 111 -15.92 7.49 11.94
N SER A 112 -15.72 6.48 12.79
CA SER A 112 -16.80 5.61 13.27
C SER A 112 -17.88 6.38 14.05
N GLY A 113 -17.47 7.31 14.91
CA GLY A 113 -18.39 8.17 15.67
C GLY A 113 -19.25 9.07 14.79
N SER A 114 -18.81 9.34 13.55
CA SER A 114 -19.56 10.10 12.55
C SER A 114 -20.32 9.21 11.55
N GLY A 115 -20.42 7.91 11.81
CA GLY A 115 -21.12 6.97 10.94
C GLY A 115 -20.36 6.60 9.65
N ILE A 116 -19.07 6.89 9.57
CA ILE A 116 -18.24 6.56 8.41
C ILE A 116 -17.62 5.17 8.66
N GLY A 117 -18.02 4.19 7.84
CA GLY A 117 -17.39 2.88 7.79
C GLY A 117 -16.02 2.95 7.11
N TRP A 118 -15.08 2.13 7.57
CA TRP A 118 -13.72 2.07 7.01
C TRP A 118 -13.20 0.64 6.99
N GLY A 119 -12.17 0.40 6.17
CA GLY A 119 -11.48 -0.88 6.07
C GLY A 119 -10.23 -0.77 5.21
N PHE A 120 -9.53 -1.89 5.03
CA PHE A 120 -8.20 -1.90 4.42
C PHE A 120 -8.10 -2.91 3.27
N VAL A 121 -7.51 -2.48 2.16
CA VAL A 121 -6.99 -3.35 1.10
C VAL A 121 -5.48 -3.19 1.09
N SER A 122 -4.76 -4.18 1.55
CA SER A 122 -3.33 -4.11 1.82
C SER A 122 -2.54 -5.07 0.94
N GLY A 123 -1.46 -4.59 0.33
CA GLY A 123 -0.46 -5.44 -0.30
C GLY A 123 0.57 -6.02 0.70
N ALA A 124 0.34 -5.86 2.01
CA ALA A 124 1.18 -6.48 3.05
C ALA A 124 0.73 -7.90 3.36
N GLU A 125 1.70 -8.76 3.69
CA GLU A 125 1.42 -10.09 4.22
C GLU A 125 0.51 -10.03 5.46
N PRO A 126 -0.41 -11.01 5.65
CA PRO A 126 -1.36 -10.99 6.76
C PRO A 126 -0.72 -10.72 8.14
N PRO A 127 0.40 -11.37 8.55
CA PRO A 127 1.02 -11.09 9.83
C PRO A 127 1.45 -9.63 10.00
N SER A 128 2.02 -9.02 8.94
CA SER A 128 2.43 -7.61 8.95
C SER A 128 1.23 -6.67 9.02
N ALA A 129 0.16 -6.97 8.26
CA ALA A 129 -1.05 -6.18 8.27
C ALA A 129 -1.74 -6.21 9.65
N HIS A 130 -1.91 -7.40 10.23
CA HIS A 130 -2.49 -7.57 11.57
C HIS A 130 -1.66 -6.87 12.64
N HIS A 131 -0.33 -7.05 12.65
CA HIS A 131 0.55 -6.36 13.59
C HIS A 131 0.37 -4.83 13.56
N VAL A 132 0.31 -4.24 12.37
CA VAL A 132 0.14 -2.79 12.25
C VAL A 132 -1.25 -2.35 12.68
N LEU A 133 -2.29 -3.06 12.26
CA LEU A 133 -3.67 -2.66 12.50
C LEU A 133 -4.14 -2.98 13.94
N GLU A 134 -3.82 -4.15 14.45
CA GLU A 134 -4.29 -4.61 15.75
C GLU A 134 -3.31 -4.23 16.86
N ASP A 135 -2.01 -4.60 16.75
CA ASP A 135 -1.06 -4.42 17.85
C ASP A 135 -0.60 -2.96 17.98
N ARG A 136 -0.41 -2.24 16.85
CA ARG A 136 0.16 -0.88 16.86
C ARG A 136 -0.90 0.22 16.81
N LEU A 137 -1.98 0.02 16.04
CA LEU A 137 -3.09 0.99 15.93
C LEU A 137 -4.24 0.69 16.91
N GLY A 138 -4.24 -0.47 17.58
CA GLY A 138 -5.28 -0.82 18.54
C GLY A 138 -6.65 -1.09 17.92
N LEU A 139 -6.73 -1.41 16.63
CA LEU A 139 -7.99 -1.63 15.91
C LEU A 139 -8.43 -3.10 16.03
N PRO A 140 -9.45 -3.45 16.82
CA PRO A 140 -9.82 -4.84 17.04
C PRO A 140 -10.49 -5.44 15.80
N ARG A 141 -9.83 -6.40 15.15
CA ARG A 141 -10.32 -7.15 13.97
C ARG A 141 -10.90 -6.23 12.88
N PRO A 142 -10.10 -5.29 12.34
CA PRO A 142 -10.57 -4.34 11.35
C PRO A 142 -10.93 -5.06 10.04
N PRO A 143 -11.93 -4.58 9.26
CA PRO A 143 -12.21 -5.10 7.94
C PRO A 143 -10.96 -5.00 7.06
N LEU A 144 -10.41 -6.13 6.65
CA LEU A 144 -9.15 -6.25 5.94
C LEU A 144 -9.28 -7.24 4.76
N VAL A 145 -8.65 -6.87 3.65
CA VAL A 145 -8.26 -7.76 2.55
C VAL A 145 -6.74 -7.62 2.44
N ALA A 146 -6.00 -8.64 2.87
CA ALA A 146 -4.54 -8.66 2.87
C ALA A 146 -3.97 -9.30 1.61
N MET A 147 -2.65 -9.33 1.48
CA MET A 147 -1.96 -10.07 0.42
C MET A 147 -2.38 -11.54 0.45
N GLY A 148 -2.77 -12.08 -0.70
CA GLY A 148 -3.22 -13.46 -0.86
C GLY A 148 -4.73 -13.68 -0.71
N ASP A 149 -5.48 -12.74 -0.13
CA ASP A 149 -6.95 -12.84 -0.03
C ASP A 149 -7.65 -12.50 -1.35
N ALA A 150 -6.98 -11.73 -2.20
CA ALA A 150 -7.42 -11.34 -3.55
C ALA A 150 -6.19 -11.13 -4.46
N PRO A 151 -6.39 -11.06 -5.80
CA PRO A 151 -5.33 -10.69 -6.72
C PRO A 151 -4.72 -9.32 -6.37
N ASP A 152 -3.42 -9.16 -6.67
CA ASP A 152 -2.68 -7.92 -6.39
C ASP A 152 -3.24 -6.73 -7.17
N LYS A 153 -3.20 -5.55 -6.54
CA LYS A 153 -3.50 -4.29 -7.22
C LYS A 153 -2.63 -4.11 -8.48
N PRO A 154 -3.20 -3.68 -9.58
CA PRO A 154 -4.45 -2.93 -9.77
C PRO A 154 -5.72 -3.78 -10.02
N ASP A 155 -5.73 -5.07 -9.71
CA ASP A 155 -6.96 -5.87 -9.76
C ASP A 155 -7.98 -5.32 -8.74
N PRO A 156 -9.27 -5.11 -9.11
CA PRO A 156 -10.25 -4.47 -8.26
C PRO A 156 -10.93 -5.43 -7.27
N THR A 157 -10.68 -6.74 -7.35
CA THR A 157 -11.39 -7.77 -6.59
C THR A 157 -11.36 -7.50 -5.09
N GLY A 158 -10.17 -7.20 -4.53
CA GLY A 158 -10.05 -6.92 -3.09
C GLY A 158 -10.83 -5.67 -2.65
N LEU A 159 -10.84 -4.61 -3.47
CA LEU A 159 -11.64 -3.41 -3.21
C LEU A 159 -13.14 -3.73 -3.23
N LEU A 160 -13.61 -4.46 -4.24
CA LEU A 160 -15.03 -4.81 -4.37
C LEU A 160 -15.49 -5.71 -3.22
N GLN A 161 -14.71 -6.72 -2.83
CA GLN A 161 -15.01 -7.58 -1.67
C GLN A 161 -15.15 -6.76 -0.37
N LEU A 162 -14.22 -5.83 -0.13
CA LEU A 162 -14.28 -4.96 1.04
C LEU A 162 -15.48 -4.02 0.98
N ALA A 163 -15.76 -3.43 -0.18
CA ALA A 163 -16.90 -2.54 -0.39
C ALA A 163 -18.23 -3.25 -0.12
N GLU A 164 -18.39 -4.49 -0.57
CA GLU A 164 -19.58 -5.32 -0.30
C GLU A 164 -19.74 -5.60 1.21
N LYS A 165 -18.65 -5.92 1.91
CA LYS A 165 -18.67 -6.10 3.37
C LYS A 165 -19.11 -4.83 4.10
N LEU A 166 -18.58 -3.66 3.71
CA LEU A 166 -18.94 -2.38 4.31
C LEU A 166 -20.39 -1.98 4.00
N ALA A 167 -20.85 -2.21 2.76
CA ALA A 167 -22.23 -1.95 2.34
C ALA A 167 -23.22 -2.82 3.13
N ALA A 168 -22.91 -4.11 3.29
CA ALA A 168 -23.72 -5.03 4.10
C ALA A 168 -23.78 -4.60 5.57
N ALA A 169 -22.65 -4.19 6.17
CA ALA A 169 -22.60 -3.71 7.54
C ALA A 169 -23.39 -2.40 7.73
N ALA A 170 -23.45 -1.54 6.72
CA ALA A 170 -24.23 -0.32 6.72
C ALA A 170 -25.72 -0.54 6.36
N CYS A 171 -26.13 -1.76 5.98
CA CYS A 171 -27.45 -2.08 5.45
C CYS A 171 -27.85 -1.20 4.24
N VAL A 172 -26.88 -0.85 3.38
CA VAL A 172 -27.06 -0.01 2.19
C VAL A 172 -26.65 -0.80 0.95
N PRO A 173 -27.40 -0.77 -0.16
CA PRO A 173 -26.95 -1.35 -1.41
C PRO A 173 -25.63 -0.72 -1.88
N LEU A 174 -24.69 -1.53 -2.35
CA LEU A 174 -23.36 -1.07 -2.76
C LEU A 174 -23.41 0.10 -3.77
N ALA A 175 -24.36 0.07 -4.70
CA ALA A 175 -24.55 1.14 -5.69
C ALA A 175 -24.96 2.51 -5.07
N HIS A 176 -25.42 2.52 -3.84
CA HIS A 176 -25.85 3.74 -3.13
C HIS A 176 -24.83 4.18 -2.06
N LEU A 177 -23.81 3.36 -1.79
CA LEU A 177 -22.77 3.69 -0.81
C LEU A 177 -21.70 4.59 -1.44
N PRO A 178 -21.60 5.88 -1.07
CA PRO A 178 -20.48 6.71 -1.50
C PRO A 178 -19.21 6.26 -0.78
N MET A 179 -18.14 6.05 -1.52
CA MET A 179 -16.86 5.54 -0.98
C MET A 179 -15.67 6.36 -1.50
N GLY A 180 -14.61 6.43 -0.67
CA GLY A 180 -13.31 6.90 -1.06
C GLY A 180 -12.27 5.82 -0.85
N TYR A 181 -11.48 5.51 -1.86
CA TYR A 181 -10.32 4.65 -1.73
C TYR A 181 -9.05 5.50 -1.66
N VAL A 182 -8.35 5.44 -0.52
CA VAL A 182 -7.16 6.27 -0.26
C VAL A 182 -5.91 5.44 -0.54
N GLY A 183 -5.12 5.88 -1.51
CA GLY A 183 -3.89 5.19 -1.89
C GLY A 183 -2.77 6.15 -2.30
N ASP A 184 -1.56 5.64 -2.34
CA ASP A 184 -0.36 6.44 -2.63
C ASP A 184 0.34 6.04 -3.93
N THR A 185 -0.16 5.01 -4.62
CA THR A 185 0.45 4.50 -5.85
C THR A 185 -0.47 4.63 -7.06
N VAL A 186 0.12 4.58 -8.26
CA VAL A 186 -0.64 4.47 -9.52
C VAL A 186 -1.51 3.21 -9.51
N ALA A 187 -1.04 2.09 -8.93
CA ALA A 187 -1.81 0.87 -8.82
C ALA A 187 -3.08 1.04 -7.98
N ASP A 188 -3.03 1.84 -6.89
CA ASP A 188 -4.20 2.15 -6.08
C ASP A 188 -5.26 2.91 -6.88
N VAL A 189 -4.84 3.93 -7.64
CA VAL A 189 -5.74 4.70 -8.52
C VAL A 189 -6.37 3.80 -9.57
N LEU A 190 -5.55 2.99 -10.25
CA LEU A 190 -6.03 2.05 -11.27
C LEU A 190 -6.99 1.00 -10.71
N THR A 191 -6.82 0.57 -9.45
CA THR A 191 -7.76 -0.33 -8.76
C THR A 191 -9.17 0.26 -8.76
N VAL A 192 -9.33 1.55 -8.44
CA VAL A 192 -10.63 2.23 -8.47
C VAL A 192 -11.17 2.35 -9.89
N ILE A 193 -10.32 2.72 -10.85
CA ILE A 193 -10.71 2.83 -12.26
C ILE A 193 -11.22 1.48 -12.80
N HIS A 194 -10.53 0.38 -12.46
CA HIS A 194 -10.94 -0.96 -12.86
C HIS A 194 -12.23 -1.39 -12.15
N ALA A 195 -12.39 -1.08 -10.87
CA ALA A 195 -13.61 -1.36 -10.12
C ALA A 195 -14.83 -0.65 -10.74
N ARG A 196 -14.71 0.64 -11.10
CA ARG A 196 -15.75 1.40 -11.80
C ARG A 196 -16.09 0.84 -13.17
N ARG A 197 -15.11 0.33 -13.92
CA ARG A 197 -15.34 -0.34 -15.23
C ARG A 197 -16.10 -1.66 -15.05
N GLN A 198 -15.77 -2.42 -14.00
CA GLN A 198 -16.42 -3.69 -13.70
C GLN A 198 -17.82 -3.48 -13.11
N GLN A 199 -18.01 -2.43 -12.33
CA GLN A 199 -19.28 -2.06 -11.69
C GLN A 199 -19.61 -0.57 -11.98
N PRO A 200 -20.26 -0.25 -13.11
CA PRO A 200 -20.51 1.16 -13.51
C PRO A 200 -21.36 1.97 -12.54
N ARG A 201 -22.12 1.33 -11.65
CA ARG A 201 -22.92 2.00 -10.62
C ARG A 201 -22.15 2.23 -9.31
N LEU A 202 -20.90 1.80 -9.23
CA LEU A 202 -20.08 1.98 -8.03
C LEU A 202 -19.74 3.46 -7.82
N ARG A 203 -20.13 4.01 -6.68
CA ARG A 203 -19.83 5.39 -6.27
C ARG A 203 -18.54 5.42 -5.45
N CYS A 204 -17.41 5.17 -6.09
CA CYS A 204 -16.10 5.14 -5.44
C CYS A 204 -15.18 6.20 -6.03
N LYS A 205 -14.63 7.11 -5.21
CA LYS A 205 -13.62 8.11 -5.62
C LYS A 205 -12.21 7.60 -5.29
N ALA A 206 -11.27 7.80 -6.22
CA ALA A 206 -9.85 7.54 -6.01
C ALA A 206 -9.20 8.77 -5.36
N LEU A 207 -8.90 8.68 -4.07
CA LEU A 207 -8.27 9.73 -3.28
C LEU A 207 -6.78 9.43 -3.17
N ALA A 208 -5.95 10.20 -3.86
CA ALA A 208 -4.52 9.98 -3.90
C ALA A 208 -3.81 10.81 -2.82
N VAL A 209 -2.74 10.25 -2.24
CA VAL A 209 -1.87 10.93 -1.27
C VAL A 209 -0.41 10.64 -1.59
N ALA A 210 0.42 11.67 -1.69
CA ALA A 210 1.85 11.47 -1.87
C ALA A 210 2.48 10.84 -0.62
N PRO A 211 3.31 9.80 -0.76
CA PRO A 211 3.96 9.19 0.40
C PRO A 211 4.98 10.16 1.04
N PRO A 212 5.28 10.03 2.37
CA PRO A 212 6.13 10.97 3.09
C PRO A 212 7.50 11.21 2.47
N HIS A 213 8.13 10.19 1.87
CA HIS A 213 9.46 10.33 1.27
C HIS A 213 9.50 11.28 0.05
N VAL A 214 8.38 11.46 -0.65
CA VAL A 214 8.27 12.45 -1.75
C VAL A 214 7.60 13.75 -1.29
N ALA A 215 6.87 13.72 -0.18
CA ALA A 215 6.15 14.89 0.32
C ALA A 215 7.09 16.00 0.86
N ALA A 216 8.30 15.64 1.28
CA ALA A 216 9.28 16.57 1.86
C ALA A 216 9.81 17.60 0.85
N ALA A 217 9.86 17.27 -0.47
CA ALA A 217 10.35 18.16 -1.50
C ALA A 217 9.21 18.63 -2.40
N ALA A 218 8.84 19.92 -2.33
CA ALA A 218 7.66 20.47 -3.00
C ALA A 218 7.60 20.17 -4.50
N LYS A 219 8.73 20.29 -5.22
CA LYS A 219 8.80 19.98 -6.66
C LYS A 219 8.59 18.51 -6.96
N VAL A 220 9.17 17.60 -6.15
CA VAL A 220 9.02 16.15 -6.29
C VAL A 220 7.57 15.75 -5.98
N ARG A 221 7.00 16.28 -4.90
CA ARG A 221 5.60 16.08 -4.54
C ARG A 221 4.64 16.53 -5.66
N ALA A 222 4.86 17.72 -6.23
CA ALA A 222 4.02 18.23 -7.32
C ALA A 222 4.06 17.28 -8.54
N ALA A 223 5.24 16.84 -8.95
CA ALA A 223 5.38 15.88 -10.05
C ALA A 223 4.72 14.53 -9.75
N TYR A 224 4.83 14.05 -8.50
CA TYR A 224 4.18 12.82 -8.05
C TYR A 224 2.66 12.95 -8.10
N ASN A 225 2.11 14.05 -7.55
CA ASN A 225 0.67 14.33 -7.57
C ASN A 225 0.12 14.41 -9.00
N GLN A 226 0.83 15.07 -9.92
CA GLN A 226 0.44 15.12 -11.34
C GLN A 226 0.38 13.72 -11.97
N ARG A 227 1.28 12.83 -11.60
CA ARG A 227 1.28 11.44 -12.06
C ARG A 227 0.05 10.67 -11.56
N LEU A 228 -0.33 10.85 -10.29
CA LEU A 228 -1.54 10.24 -9.73
C LEU A 228 -2.82 10.79 -10.38
N LEU A 229 -2.88 12.10 -10.63
CA LEU A 229 -3.99 12.72 -11.37
C LEU A 229 -4.06 12.21 -12.82
N ALA A 230 -2.93 12.10 -13.50
CA ALA A 230 -2.86 11.56 -14.87
C ALA A 230 -3.28 10.07 -14.92
N ALA A 231 -3.09 9.31 -13.83
CA ALA A 231 -3.58 7.93 -13.71
C ALA A 231 -5.11 7.86 -13.48
N GLY A 232 -5.78 8.99 -13.19
CA GLY A 232 -7.22 9.07 -13.01
C GLY A 232 -7.68 9.25 -11.55
N ALA A 233 -6.81 9.74 -10.66
CA ALA A 233 -7.23 10.12 -9.30
C ALA A 233 -8.26 11.26 -9.37
N ASP A 234 -9.35 11.14 -8.59
CA ASP A 234 -10.41 12.17 -8.51
C ASP A 234 -9.96 13.36 -7.67
N ALA A 235 -9.13 13.12 -6.66
CA ALA A 235 -8.54 14.17 -5.84
C ALA A 235 -7.18 13.73 -5.29
N VAL A 236 -6.34 14.73 -5.01
CA VAL A 236 -5.10 14.56 -4.24
C VAL A 236 -5.25 15.26 -2.91
N ILE A 237 -4.99 14.53 -1.83
CA ILE A 237 -5.00 15.05 -0.45
C ILE A 237 -3.57 15.24 0.06
N GLY A 238 -3.37 16.15 1.01
CA GLY A 238 -2.05 16.45 1.56
C GLY A 238 -1.49 15.33 2.44
N ALA A 239 -2.34 14.76 3.30
CA ALA A 239 -2.01 13.64 4.17
C ALA A 239 -3.28 12.85 4.53
N THR A 240 -3.13 11.56 4.86
CA THR A 240 -4.27 10.73 5.30
C THR A 240 -4.95 11.30 6.56
N ALA A 241 -4.17 11.88 7.47
CA ALA A 241 -4.68 12.50 8.70
C ALA A 241 -5.60 13.72 8.46
N GLU A 242 -5.63 14.28 7.24
CA GLU A 242 -6.56 15.36 6.87
C GLU A 242 -7.98 14.86 6.60
N LEU A 243 -8.18 13.55 6.45
CA LEU A 243 -9.49 12.94 6.21
C LEU A 243 -10.32 12.84 7.50
N ARG A 244 -10.54 13.99 8.14
CA ARG A 244 -11.53 14.11 9.21
C ARG A 244 -12.93 13.92 8.66
N PRO A 245 -13.93 13.58 9.48
CA PRO A 245 -15.29 13.29 9.03
C PRO A 245 -15.86 14.33 8.05
N GLU A 246 -15.72 15.62 8.38
CA GLU A 246 -16.24 16.72 7.55
C GLU A 246 -15.59 16.71 6.17
N ARG A 247 -14.28 16.46 6.11
CA ARG A 247 -13.53 16.40 4.85
C ARG A 247 -13.92 15.18 4.02
N VAL A 248 -14.19 14.05 4.68
CA VAL A 248 -14.68 12.84 4.00
C VAL A 248 -16.04 13.11 3.38
N PHE A 249 -17.00 13.70 4.13
CA PHE A 249 -18.31 14.06 3.60
C PHE A 249 -18.18 15.03 2.44
N GLN A 250 -17.37 16.08 2.56
CA GLN A 250 -17.09 17.02 1.48
C GLN A 250 -16.59 16.30 0.22
N LEU A 251 -15.58 15.46 0.35
CA LEU A 251 -14.98 14.76 -0.79
C LEU A 251 -15.94 13.75 -1.45
N LEU A 252 -16.83 13.12 -0.68
CA LEU A 252 -17.66 12.01 -1.19
C LEU A 252 -19.06 12.44 -1.61
N LEU A 253 -19.63 13.51 -1.02
CA LEU A 253 -21.00 13.93 -1.22
C LEU A 253 -21.14 15.21 -2.06
N GLU A 254 -20.11 16.06 -2.12
CA GLU A 254 -20.09 17.20 -3.03
C GLU A 254 -19.73 16.75 -4.46
N GLU A 255 -20.53 17.20 -5.43
CA GLU A 255 -20.33 16.94 -6.87
C GLU A 255 -19.15 17.73 -7.45
#